data_9a19f2018240b19aa61a7febfa321f3c
#
_entry.id   9a19f2018240b19aa61a7febfa321f3c
#
_cell.length_a   1.000
_cell.length_b   1.000
_cell.length_c   1.000
_cell.angle_alpha   90.00
_cell.angle_beta   90.00
_cell.angle_gamma   90.00
#
_symmetry.space_group_name_H-M   'P 1'
#
loop_
_entity.id
_entity.type
_entity.pdbx_description
1 polymer ?
#
loop_
_entity_poly.entity_id
_entity_poly.type
_entity_poly.pdbx_seq_one_letter_code
_entity_poly.pdbx_strand_id
1 'polypeptide(L)'
;MNATATMAPAGPQYMRVLERANQVRLARAELKRRVAIGAIDAADVILDCPWEAESMAVADLLMSQRRWGQTRCRKFLAQIPMSEKKTIGSMTERQQRTLAAMLTAAERGRAWSAAPWLTDSLMRA
;
A
#
# COMPACT_ATOMS: atom_id res chain seq x y z
N MET A 1 30.11 -8.97 27.64
CA MET A 1 29.98 -8.92 27.15
C MET A 1 29.51 -9.20 26.39
N ASN A 2 29.15 -9.39 26.19
CA ASN A 2 28.64 -9.75 25.61
C ASN A 2 27.92 -9.52 24.60
N ALA A 3 26.88 -8.96 24.73
CA ALA A 3 26.03 -8.60 23.64
C ALA A 3 26.82 -8.14 22.44
N THR A 4 27.85 -7.48 22.71
CA THR A 4 28.77 -7.06 21.67
C THR A 4 29.32 -8.25 20.92
N ALA A 5 29.66 -9.27 21.64
CA ALA A 5 30.17 -10.46 21.00
C ALA A 5 29.11 -11.11 20.16
N THR A 6 27.88 -11.01 20.57
CA THR A 6 26.78 -11.53 19.82
C THR A 6 26.59 -10.79 18.50
N MET A 7 26.84 -9.52 18.54
CA MET A 7 26.70 -8.70 17.34
C MET A 7 27.91 -8.83 16.42
N ALA A 8 29.04 -9.00 17.00
CA ALA A 8 30.27 -9.09 16.23
C ALA A 8 30.24 -10.16 15.15
N PRO A 9 29.70 -11.30 15.42
CA PRO A 9 29.69 -12.32 14.42
C PRO A 9 28.84 -11.96 13.27
N ALA A 10 28.57 -10.79 13.24
CA ALA A 10 27.84 -10.35 12.12
C ALA A 10 28.45 -10.86 10.87
N GLY A 11 29.33 -11.39 10.58
CA GLY A 11 29.90 -11.98 9.40
C GLY A 11 28.97 -12.00 8.20
N PRO A 12 29.24 -12.85 7.22
CA PRO A 12 28.48 -12.88 5.97
C PRO A 12 26.97 -13.02 6.16
N GLN A 13 26.59 -13.82 7.16
CA GLN A 13 25.18 -14.07 7.41
C GLN A 13 24.48 -12.81 7.89
N TYR A 14 25.12 -12.07 8.80
CA TYR A 14 24.55 -10.82 9.29
C TYR A 14 24.48 -9.78 8.17
N MET A 15 25.50 -9.70 7.36
CA MET A 15 25.51 -8.78 6.22
C MET A 15 24.39 -9.06 5.25
N ARG A 16 24.11 -10.33 5.01
CA ARG A 16 23.02 -10.73 4.14
C ARG A 16 21.67 -10.27 4.70
N VAL A 17 21.49 -10.39 6.01
CA VAL A 17 20.27 -9.94 6.67
C VAL A 17 20.10 -8.43 6.50
N LEU A 18 21.17 -7.68 6.70
CA LEU A 18 21.13 -6.23 6.53
C LEU A 18 20.86 -5.84 5.09
N GLU A 19 21.50 -6.52 4.15
CA GLU A 19 21.27 -6.26 2.73
C GLU A 19 19.83 -6.51 2.36
N ARG A 20 19.27 -7.62 2.85
CA ARG A 20 17.87 -7.94 2.58
C ARG A 20 16.94 -6.89 3.15
N ALA A 21 17.20 -6.47 4.39
CA ALA A 21 16.39 -5.44 5.03
C ALA A 21 16.47 -4.13 4.27
N ASN A 22 17.65 -3.77 3.78
CA ASN A 22 17.82 -2.57 2.98
C ASN A 22 17.10 -2.67 1.65
N GLN A 23 17.18 -3.83 0.98
CA GLN A 23 16.48 -4.05 -0.28
C GLN A 23 14.99 -3.89 -0.11
N VAL A 24 14.43 -4.47 0.96
CA VAL A 24 13.00 -4.36 1.24
C VAL A 24 12.62 -2.90 1.48
N ARG A 25 13.42 -2.20 2.27
CA ARG A 25 13.15 -0.79 2.59
C ARG A 25 13.16 0.09 1.35
N LEU A 26 14.18 -0.09 0.52
CA LEU A 26 14.30 0.69 -0.71
C LEU A 26 13.19 0.36 -1.71
N ALA A 27 12.86 -0.91 -1.83
CA ALA A 27 11.79 -1.34 -2.72
C ALA A 27 10.44 -0.80 -2.28
N ARG A 28 10.19 -0.79 -0.97
CA ARG A 28 8.94 -0.22 -0.44
C ARG A 28 8.88 1.28 -0.66
N ALA A 29 9.99 1.98 -0.46
CA ALA A 29 10.03 3.41 -0.69
C ALA A 29 9.73 3.73 -2.15
N GLU A 30 10.29 2.96 -3.06
CA GLU A 30 10.04 3.14 -4.48
C GLU A 30 8.59 2.82 -4.82
N LEU A 31 8.04 1.77 -4.24
CA LEU A 31 6.64 1.41 -4.46
C LEU A 31 5.71 2.51 -3.99
N LYS A 32 5.95 3.04 -2.80
CA LYS A 32 5.15 4.13 -2.25
C LYS A 32 5.23 5.36 -3.14
N ARG A 33 6.42 5.65 -3.65
CA ARG A 33 6.61 6.78 -4.56
C ARG A 33 5.80 6.61 -5.84
N ARG A 34 5.83 5.41 -6.42
CA ARG A 34 5.07 5.13 -7.64
C ARG A 34 3.57 5.22 -7.41
N VAL A 35 3.10 4.77 -6.27
CA VAL A 35 1.70 4.90 -5.91
C VAL A 35 1.33 6.37 -5.76
N ALA A 36 2.20 7.15 -5.11
CA ALA A 36 1.94 8.57 -4.87
C ALA A 36 1.85 9.38 -6.16
N ILE A 37 2.67 9.05 -7.14
CA ILE A 37 2.65 9.78 -8.42
C ILE A 37 1.66 9.21 -9.44
N GLY A 38 0.97 8.15 -9.07
CA GLY A 38 -0.03 7.56 -9.95
C GLY A 38 0.52 6.60 -11.00
N ALA A 39 1.78 6.21 -10.90
CA ALA A 39 2.38 5.26 -11.84
C ALA A 39 1.83 3.86 -11.64
N ILE A 40 1.43 3.53 -10.43
CA ILE A 40 0.84 2.25 -10.08
C ILE A 40 -0.36 2.51 -9.19
N ASP A 41 -1.46 1.79 -9.41
CA ASP A 41 -2.63 1.91 -8.56
C ASP A 41 -2.48 1.03 -7.32
N ALA A 42 -2.94 1.54 -6.18
CA ALA A 42 -2.91 0.76 -4.95
C ALA A 42 -3.70 -0.54 -5.09
N ALA A 43 -4.79 -0.53 -5.85
CA ALA A 43 -5.57 -1.73 -6.10
C ALA A 43 -4.73 -2.81 -6.79
N ASP A 44 -3.92 -2.42 -7.75
CA ASP A 44 -3.04 -3.36 -8.45
C ASP A 44 -1.99 -3.95 -7.50
N VAL A 45 -1.45 -3.14 -6.61
CA VAL A 45 -0.48 -3.62 -5.63
C VAL A 45 -1.12 -4.67 -4.71
N ILE A 46 -2.35 -4.43 -4.31
CA ILE A 46 -3.07 -5.36 -3.44
C ILE A 46 -3.30 -6.69 -4.15
N LEU A 47 -3.71 -6.65 -5.40
CA LEU A 47 -4.00 -7.87 -6.17
C LEU A 47 -2.74 -8.64 -6.55
N ASP A 48 -1.70 -7.93 -6.96
CA ASP A 48 -0.45 -8.56 -7.38
C ASP A 48 0.41 -8.99 -6.20
N CYS A 49 0.30 -8.29 -5.09
CA CYS A 49 1.08 -8.55 -3.89
C CYS A 49 2.56 -8.75 -4.19
N PRO A 50 3.26 -7.70 -4.70
CA PRO A 50 4.68 -7.84 -4.97
C PRO A 50 5.43 -8.15 -3.67
N TRP A 51 6.60 -8.74 -3.80
CA TRP A 51 7.35 -9.22 -2.63
C TRP A 51 7.63 -8.12 -1.60
N GLU A 52 7.87 -6.90 -2.03
CA GLU A 52 8.15 -5.80 -1.11
C GLU A 52 6.90 -5.30 -0.38
N ALA A 53 5.72 -5.59 -0.91
CA ALA A 53 4.46 -5.20 -0.29
C ALA A 53 3.90 -6.28 0.62
N GLU A 54 4.41 -7.49 0.55
CA GLU A 54 3.86 -8.62 1.29
C GLU A 54 3.74 -8.35 2.79
N SER A 55 4.77 -7.78 3.39
CA SER A 55 4.76 -7.49 4.82
C SER A 55 4.41 -6.03 5.13
N MET A 56 3.99 -5.26 4.13
CA MET A 56 3.58 -3.88 4.33
C MET A 56 2.15 -3.82 4.87
N ALA A 57 1.92 -2.96 5.86
CA ALA A 57 0.57 -2.77 6.38
C ALA A 57 -0.31 -2.14 5.32
N VAL A 58 -1.57 -2.56 5.26
CA VAL A 58 -2.51 -2.04 4.28
C VAL A 58 -2.70 -0.53 4.43
N ALA A 59 -2.68 -0.04 5.66
CA ALA A 59 -2.81 1.40 5.90
C ALA A 59 -1.64 2.17 5.30
N ASP A 60 -0.42 1.64 5.37
CA ASP A 60 0.75 2.29 4.78
C ASP A 60 0.61 2.44 3.28
N LEU A 61 0.10 1.42 2.63
CA LEU A 61 -0.14 1.48 1.19
C LEU A 61 -1.21 2.51 0.85
N LEU A 62 -2.31 2.50 1.57
CA LEU A 62 -3.40 3.43 1.32
C LEU A 62 -2.98 4.87 1.53
N MET A 63 -2.22 5.13 2.59
CA MET A 63 -1.75 6.49 2.87
C MET A 63 -0.64 6.94 1.92
N SER A 64 -0.07 6.03 1.15
CA SER A 64 0.89 6.40 0.11
C SER A 64 0.21 7.10 -1.06
N GLN A 65 -1.06 6.88 -1.23
CA GLN A 65 -1.81 7.52 -2.30
C GLN A 65 -1.93 9.02 -2.04
N ARG A 66 -1.91 9.76 -3.12
CA ARG A 66 -2.04 11.20 -3.05
C ARG A 66 -3.38 11.57 -2.43
N ARG A 67 -3.35 12.50 -1.48
CA ARG A 67 -4.53 13.01 -0.78
C ARG A 67 -5.19 12.01 0.19
N TRP A 68 -4.55 10.90 0.43
CA TRP A 68 -5.05 9.97 1.43
C TRP A 68 -4.34 10.22 2.75
N GLY A 69 -5.09 10.74 3.72
CA GLY A 69 -4.58 10.91 5.08
C GLY A 69 -5.05 9.78 5.97
N GLN A 70 -4.67 9.86 7.23
CA GLN A 70 -5.01 8.83 8.21
C GLN A 70 -6.52 8.71 8.42
N THR A 71 -7.22 9.83 8.49
CA THR A 71 -8.66 9.82 8.69
C THR A 71 -9.39 9.13 7.55
N ARG A 72 -9.00 9.44 6.33
CA ARG A 72 -9.61 8.82 5.16
C ARG A 72 -9.33 7.33 5.11
N CYS A 73 -8.11 6.95 5.44
CA CYS A 73 -7.73 5.55 5.49
C CYS A 73 -8.57 4.77 6.49
N ARG A 74 -8.74 5.32 7.70
CA ARG A 74 -9.55 4.69 8.73
C ARG A 74 -11.00 4.55 8.32
N LYS A 75 -11.57 5.58 7.74
CA LYS A 75 -12.97 5.53 7.30
C LYS A 75 -13.14 4.49 6.20
N PHE A 76 -12.19 4.41 5.30
CA PHE A 76 -12.23 3.45 4.22
C PHE A 76 -12.16 2.01 4.76
N LEU A 77 -11.22 1.74 5.65
CA LEU A 77 -11.05 0.40 6.22
C LEU A 77 -12.19 0.01 7.15
N ALA A 78 -12.89 0.98 7.72
CA ALA A 78 -14.05 0.68 8.55
C ALA A 78 -15.20 0.10 7.76
N GLN A 79 -15.27 0.38 6.47
CA GLN A 79 -16.29 -0.20 5.60
C GLN A 79 -16.01 -1.67 5.31
N ILE A 80 -14.75 -2.05 5.40
CA ILE A 80 -14.33 -3.43 5.27
C ILE A 80 -13.78 -3.78 6.65
N PRO A 81 -14.38 -4.71 7.40
CA PRO A 81 -13.91 -5.00 8.75
C PRO A 81 -12.49 -5.54 8.72
N MET A 82 -11.54 -4.64 8.64
CA MET A 82 -10.13 -4.97 8.48
C MET A 82 -9.29 -4.01 9.31
N SER A 83 -8.28 -4.54 9.99
CA SER A 83 -7.38 -3.74 10.79
C SER A 83 -6.41 -2.94 9.90
N GLU A 84 -6.06 -1.75 10.34
CA GLU A 84 -5.05 -0.93 9.68
C GLU A 84 -3.70 -1.64 9.62
N LYS A 85 -3.45 -2.48 10.59
CA LYS A 85 -2.18 -3.20 10.71
C LYS A 85 -2.12 -4.47 9.87
N LYS A 86 -3.22 -4.87 9.27
CA LYS A 86 -3.25 -6.05 8.42
C LYS A 86 -2.25 -5.89 7.29
N THR A 87 -1.39 -6.89 7.08
CA THR A 87 -0.43 -6.83 6.00
C THR A 87 -1.06 -7.30 4.69
N ILE A 88 -0.54 -6.79 3.59
CA ILE A 88 -1.10 -7.12 2.28
C ILE A 88 -0.99 -8.62 2.01
N GLY A 89 0.13 -9.22 2.35
CA GLY A 89 0.33 -10.65 2.14
C GLY A 89 -0.50 -11.55 3.04
N SER A 90 -1.03 -11.02 4.14
CA SER A 90 -1.84 -11.82 5.07
C SER A 90 -3.33 -11.73 4.79
N MET A 91 -3.73 -10.94 3.82
CA MET A 91 -5.13 -10.86 3.45
C MET A 91 -5.56 -12.09 2.68
N THR A 92 -6.81 -12.51 2.89
CA THR A 92 -7.38 -13.57 2.07
C THR A 92 -7.63 -13.04 0.67
N GLU A 93 -7.78 -13.95 -0.28
CA GLU A 93 -8.08 -13.57 -1.66
C GLU A 93 -9.36 -12.74 -1.74
N ARG A 94 -10.36 -13.12 -0.97
CA ARG A 94 -11.62 -12.38 -0.92
C ARG A 94 -11.41 -10.96 -0.42
N GLN A 95 -10.62 -10.80 0.65
CA GLN A 95 -10.30 -9.48 1.18
C GLN A 95 -9.56 -8.64 0.17
N GLN A 96 -8.60 -9.23 -0.52
CA GLN A 96 -7.84 -8.52 -1.54
C GLN A 96 -8.74 -8.02 -2.66
N ARG A 97 -9.62 -8.87 -3.14
CA ARG A 97 -10.55 -8.51 -4.22
C ARG A 97 -11.53 -7.42 -3.79
N THR A 98 -12.07 -7.56 -2.59
CA THR A 98 -13.01 -6.57 -2.06
C THR A 98 -12.35 -5.22 -1.90
N LEU A 99 -11.16 -5.21 -1.32
CA LEU A 99 -10.42 -3.96 -1.10
C LEU A 99 -10.06 -3.31 -2.42
N ALA A 100 -9.56 -4.08 -3.37
CA ALA A 100 -9.19 -3.56 -4.67
C ALA A 100 -10.40 -2.99 -5.41
N ALA A 101 -11.53 -3.67 -5.35
CA ALA A 101 -12.74 -3.19 -6.00
C ALA A 101 -13.22 -1.89 -5.39
N MET A 102 -13.18 -1.77 -4.07
CA MET A 102 -13.60 -0.55 -3.39
C MET A 102 -12.64 0.62 -3.68
N LEU A 103 -11.35 0.34 -3.78
CA LEU A 103 -10.38 1.36 -4.14
C LEU A 103 -10.62 1.88 -5.55
N THR A 104 -10.88 0.99 -6.48
CA THR A 104 -11.17 1.37 -7.85
C THR A 104 -12.43 2.24 -7.92
N ALA A 105 -13.46 1.86 -7.19
CA ALA A 105 -14.70 2.63 -7.14
C ALA A 105 -14.47 4.01 -6.53
N ALA A 106 -13.66 4.09 -5.48
CA ALA A 106 -13.36 5.37 -4.84
C ALA A 106 -12.58 6.29 -5.78
N GLU A 107 -11.67 5.74 -6.55
CA GLU A 107 -10.91 6.51 -7.51
C GLU A 107 -11.79 7.04 -8.64
N ARG A 108 -12.70 6.20 -9.12
CA ARG A 108 -13.65 6.63 -10.15
C ARG A 108 -14.55 7.74 -9.65
N GLY A 109 -15.04 7.62 -8.42
CA GLY A 109 -15.86 8.66 -7.81
C GLY A 109 -15.12 9.97 -7.70
N ARG A 110 -13.83 9.89 -7.36
CA ARG A 110 -13.01 11.08 -7.27
C ARG A 110 -12.73 11.71 -8.62
N ALA A 111 -12.53 10.89 -9.63
CA ALA A 111 -12.32 11.38 -10.98
C ALA A 111 -13.55 12.17 -11.47
N TRP A 112 -14.72 11.66 -11.18
CA TRP A 112 -15.97 12.37 -11.49
C TRP A 112 -16.02 13.70 -10.75
N SER A 113 -15.71 13.69 -9.45
CA SER A 113 -15.74 14.91 -8.65
C SER A 113 -14.71 15.93 -9.11
N ALA A 114 -13.57 15.46 -9.57
CA ALA A 114 -12.49 16.33 -10.01
C ALA A 114 -12.78 16.98 -11.36
N ALA A 115 -13.71 16.44 -12.11
CA ALA A 115 -14.05 16.95 -13.45
C ALA A 115 -15.56 17.16 -13.58
N PRO A 116 -16.12 18.11 -12.81
CA PRO A 116 -17.56 18.34 -12.83
C PRO A 116 -18.06 18.74 -14.21
N TRP A 117 -17.26 19.43 -15.00
CA TRP A 117 -17.61 19.80 -16.36
C TRP A 117 -17.83 18.56 -17.23
N LEU A 118 -17.04 17.53 -17.02
CA LEU A 118 -17.16 16.28 -17.75
C LEU A 118 -18.45 15.56 -17.39
N THR A 119 -18.74 15.51 -16.10
CA THR A 119 -19.96 14.90 -15.61
C THR A 119 -21.18 15.62 -16.17
N ASP A 120 -21.13 16.94 -16.15
CA ASP A 120 -22.19 17.77 -16.66
C ASP A 120 -22.44 17.52 -18.13
N SER A 121 -21.39 17.43 -18.91
CA SER A 121 -21.48 17.12 -20.32
C SER A 121 -22.15 15.78 -20.58
N LEU A 122 -21.78 14.78 -19.80
CA LEU A 122 -22.33 13.45 -19.96
C LEU A 122 -23.82 13.42 -19.59
N MET A 123 -24.22 14.19 -18.60
CA MET A 123 -25.61 14.25 -18.19
C MET A 123 -26.48 14.96 -19.20
N ARG A 124 -25.92 15.90 -19.90
CA ARG A 124 -26.65 16.61 -20.93
C ARG A 124 -26.78 15.83 -22.23
N ALA A 125 -25.85 14.93 -22.40
CA ALA A 125 -25.92 14.08 -23.59
C ALA A 125 -26.99 13.01 -23.44
#